data_08b201bced409785065d542e988071bd
#
_entry.id   08b201bced409785065d542e988071bd
#
_cell.length_a   1.000
_cell.length_b   1.000
_cell.length_c   1.000
_cell.angle_alpha   90.00
_cell.angle_beta   90.00
_cell.angle_gamma   90.00
#
_symmetry.space_group_name_H-M   'P 1'
#
loop_
_entity.id
_entity.type
_entity.pdbx_description
1 polymer ?
#
loop_
_entity_poly.entity_id
_entity_poly.type
_entity_poly.pdbx_seq_one_letter_code
_entity_poly.pdbx_strand_id
1 'polypeptide(L)'
;MSSNDSTAKEQSFLFNVNKIFLVIHLLMLFMFSSLGVDLMAGVSLISICFYFLAFSLTKSEKLSIYVYSVAVEILLHMILAVVCLGIQCNFQLFLIDAMFFLFAMDYVVPRKKKKNHVAILICCVYAIALIILYMLDGFYTPLYKLDSVVIKSISIAMISCVVFLIIICMMCLLHFMSSEEGAMEKQAQFDALTELPNRFYMMAKLKNLFEADKQGEYFLAMIDIDDFKKINDSFGHNVGDDALKMLARTIVNKARGVELSYCRWGGEEFLLLGKCVDGEVPKNFLDELRVEINSKSFWTSKGSGRMTVTIGA
;
A
#
# COMPACT_ATOMS: atom_id res chain seq x y z
N MET A 1 8.09 5.92 -6.55
CA MET A 1 6.90 6.79 -6.40
C MET A 1 7.34 8.06 -5.68
N SER A 2 7.05 9.26 -6.21
CA SER A 2 7.39 10.50 -5.53
C SER A 2 6.50 10.68 -4.28
N SER A 3 7.00 11.33 -3.23
CA SER A 3 6.24 11.62 -2.00
C SER A 3 4.92 12.37 -2.28
N ASN A 4 4.83 13.08 -3.38
CA ASN A 4 3.63 13.79 -3.82
C ASN A 4 2.50 12.85 -4.29
N ASP A 5 2.83 11.68 -4.85
CA ASP A 5 1.84 10.76 -5.41
C ASP A 5 1.12 9.97 -4.28
N SER A 6 1.84 9.65 -3.20
CA SER A 6 1.23 9.01 -2.02
C SER A 6 0.27 9.95 -1.30
N THR A 7 0.66 11.20 -1.09
CA THR A 7 -0.18 12.21 -0.41
C THR A 7 -1.47 12.50 -1.19
N ALA A 8 -1.42 12.53 -2.53
CA ALA A 8 -2.60 12.73 -3.36
C ALA A 8 -3.60 11.57 -3.25
N LYS A 9 -3.12 10.32 -3.15
CA LYS A 9 -3.97 9.14 -2.95
C LYS A 9 -4.64 9.15 -1.58
N GLU A 10 -3.90 9.50 -0.53
CA GLU A 10 -4.43 9.63 0.83
C GLU A 10 -5.52 10.70 0.91
N GLN A 11 -5.30 11.86 0.32
CA GLN A 11 -6.28 12.94 0.26
C GLN A 11 -7.55 12.51 -0.49
N SER A 12 -7.41 11.83 -1.63
CA SER A 12 -8.54 11.31 -2.42
C SER A 12 -9.33 10.26 -1.63
N PHE A 13 -8.65 9.37 -0.90
CA PHE A 13 -9.30 8.39 -0.05
C PHE A 13 -10.11 9.07 1.05
N LEU A 14 -9.52 9.96 1.84
CA LEU A 14 -10.21 10.67 2.92
C LEU A 14 -11.35 11.56 2.40
N PHE A 15 -11.21 12.14 1.21
CA PHE A 15 -12.29 12.87 0.56
C PHE A 15 -13.50 11.99 0.27
N ASN A 16 -13.30 10.75 -0.19
CA ASN A 16 -14.38 9.80 -0.43
C ASN A 16 -15.01 9.30 0.88
N VAL A 17 -14.20 9.05 1.90
CA VAL A 17 -14.69 8.71 3.26
C VAL A 17 -15.57 9.83 3.81
N ASN A 18 -15.16 11.08 3.66
CA ASN A 18 -15.96 12.22 4.11
C ASN A 18 -17.33 12.33 3.42
N LYS A 19 -17.42 11.97 2.11
CA LYS A 19 -18.69 11.87 1.40
C LYS A 19 -19.61 10.81 2.02
N ILE A 20 -19.05 9.66 2.38
CA ILE A 20 -19.82 8.57 3.00
C ILE A 20 -20.39 9.03 4.33
N PHE A 21 -19.59 9.66 5.20
CA PHE A 21 -20.08 10.21 6.47
C PHE A 21 -21.16 11.27 6.26
N LEU A 22 -21.01 12.16 5.29
CA LEU A 22 -22.04 13.15 4.95
C LEU A 22 -23.36 12.48 4.56
N VAL A 23 -23.33 11.44 3.72
CA VAL A 23 -24.52 10.70 3.30
C VAL A 23 -25.16 9.98 4.50
N ILE A 24 -24.36 9.38 5.37
CA ILE A 24 -24.88 8.73 6.59
C ILE A 24 -25.63 9.72 7.46
N HIS A 25 -25.10 10.93 7.68
CA HIS A 25 -25.76 11.94 8.51
C HIS A 25 -27.00 12.54 7.85
N LEU A 26 -27.07 12.60 6.53
CA LEU A 26 -28.29 12.95 5.81
C LEU A 26 -29.38 11.89 6.02
N LEU A 27 -29.03 10.62 5.97
CA LEU A 27 -29.95 9.52 6.26
C LEU A 27 -30.39 9.52 7.74
N MET A 28 -29.46 9.79 8.67
CA MET A 28 -29.78 9.92 10.10
C MET A 28 -30.72 11.11 10.37
N LEU A 29 -30.46 12.27 9.73
CA LEU A 29 -31.35 13.43 9.82
C LEU A 29 -32.80 13.08 9.40
N PHE A 30 -32.93 12.42 8.23
CA PHE A 30 -34.22 11.96 7.75
C PHE A 30 -34.91 11.00 8.72
N MET A 31 -34.16 10.00 9.22
CA MET A 31 -34.65 9.01 10.17
C MET A 31 -35.13 9.66 11.48
N PHE A 32 -34.29 10.48 12.12
CA PHE A 32 -34.61 11.12 13.39
C PHE A 32 -35.79 12.11 13.26
N SER A 33 -35.86 12.85 12.15
CA SER A 33 -36.98 13.75 11.86
C SER A 33 -38.29 12.97 11.69
N SER A 34 -38.28 11.84 10.99
CA SER A 34 -39.46 10.99 10.78
C SER A 34 -39.95 10.30 12.07
N LEU A 35 -39.03 10.08 13.02
CA LEU A 35 -39.36 9.49 14.33
C LEU A 35 -39.73 10.53 15.40
N GLY A 36 -39.70 11.83 15.08
CA GLY A 36 -39.97 12.91 16.04
C GLY A 36 -38.88 13.05 17.10
N VAL A 37 -37.62 12.65 16.81
CA VAL A 37 -36.46 12.75 17.71
C VAL A 37 -35.72 14.05 17.40
N ASP A 38 -36.36 15.18 17.73
CA ASP A 38 -35.91 16.52 17.30
C ASP A 38 -34.49 16.85 17.75
N LEU A 39 -34.08 16.44 18.96
CA LEU A 39 -32.74 16.66 19.46
C LEU A 39 -31.68 16.00 18.55
N MET A 40 -31.87 14.73 18.18
CA MET A 40 -30.94 14.01 17.32
C MET A 40 -30.99 14.49 15.87
N ALA A 41 -32.17 14.95 15.40
CA ALA A 41 -32.27 15.61 14.11
C ALA A 41 -31.41 16.89 14.05
N GLY A 42 -31.47 17.71 15.13
CA GLY A 42 -30.58 18.88 15.27
C GLY A 42 -29.10 18.55 15.33
N VAL A 43 -28.73 17.51 16.08
CA VAL A 43 -27.34 17.01 16.14
C VAL A 43 -26.87 16.55 14.76
N SER A 44 -27.70 15.78 14.04
CA SER A 44 -27.37 15.34 12.67
C SER A 44 -27.17 16.51 11.70
N LEU A 45 -27.94 17.58 11.84
CA LEU A 45 -27.78 18.78 11.04
C LEU A 45 -26.43 19.47 11.34
N ILE A 46 -26.01 19.54 12.60
CA ILE A 46 -24.71 20.08 13.01
C ILE A 46 -23.59 19.20 12.40
N SER A 47 -23.71 17.86 12.46
CA SER A 47 -22.75 16.94 11.86
C SER A 47 -22.66 17.11 10.33
N ILE A 48 -23.78 17.33 9.63
CA ILE A 48 -23.79 17.62 8.19
C ILE A 48 -22.98 18.89 7.90
N CYS A 49 -23.20 19.96 8.66
CA CYS A 49 -22.41 21.18 8.51
C CYS A 49 -20.91 20.93 8.78
N PHE A 50 -20.59 20.16 9.81
CA PHE A 50 -19.23 19.76 10.12
C PHE A 50 -18.57 19.00 8.94
N TYR A 51 -19.20 17.95 8.40
CA TYR A 51 -18.66 17.16 7.29
C TYR A 51 -18.57 17.99 6.01
N PHE A 52 -19.46 18.95 5.78
CA PHE A 52 -19.34 19.88 4.67
C PHE A 52 -18.11 20.77 4.78
N LEU A 53 -17.82 21.31 5.96
CA LEU A 53 -16.61 22.09 6.22
C LEU A 53 -15.36 21.22 6.19
N ALA A 54 -15.47 19.97 6.65
CA ALA A 54 -14.34 19.03 6.71
C ALA A 54 -13.77 18.65 5.33
N PHE A 55 -14.48 18.89 4.21
CA PHE A 55 -13.92 18.74 2.87
C PHE A 55 -12.67 19.62 2.64
N SER A 56 -12.59 20.76 3.29
CA SER A 56 -11.39 21.62 3.23
C SER A 56 -10.19 20.97 3.92
N LEU A 57 -10.42 20.24 5.00
CA LEU A 57 -9.38 19.55 5.77
C LEU A 57 -8.80 18.35 5.03
N THR A 58 -9.61 17.63 4.24
CA THR A 58 -9.13 16.46 3.48
C THR A 58 -8.14 16.85 2.38
N LYS A 59 -8.11 18.11 1.95
CA LYS A 59 -7.18 18.66 0.95
C LYS A 59 -5.94 19.29 1.57
N SER A 60 -5.91 19.44 2.90
CA SER A 60 -4.80 20.06 3.61
C SER A 60 -3.69 19.05 3.94
N GLU A 61 -2.48 19.54 4.21
CA GLU A 61 -1.39 18.71 4.71
C GLU A 61 -1.62 18.20 6.15
N LYS A 62 -2.66 18.72 6.83
CA LYS A 62 -2.99 18.39 8.23
C LYS A 62 -4.10 17.33 8.33
N LEU A 63 -3.98 16.24 7.58
CA LEU A 63 -4.95 15.13 7.56
C LEU A 63 -5.25 14.55 8.94
N SER A 64 -4.29 14.62 9.87
CA SER A 64 -4.49 14.18 11.26
C SER A 64 -5.59 14.96 11.98
N ILE A 65 -5.73 16.26 11.70
CA ILE A 65 -6.79 17.10 12.32
C ILE A 65 -8.15 16.60 11.85
N TYR A 66 -8.29 16.29 10.55
CA TYR A 66 -9.52 15.72 10.02
C TYR A 66 -9.88 14.41 10.75
N VAL A 67 -8.94 13.44 10.80
CA VAL A 67 -9.20 12.13 11.41
C VAL A 67 -9.61 12.25 12.88
N TYR A 68 -8.93 13.10 13.65
CA TYR A 68 -9.25 13.26 15.07
C TYR A 68 -10.53 14.03 15.31
N SER A 69 -10.86 15.04 14.50
CA SER A 69 -12.12 15.76 14.63
C SER A 69 -13.32 14.88 14.29
N VAL A 70 -13.20 14.01 13.28
CA VAL A 70 -14.22 12.99 12.96
C VAL A 70 -14.38 11.99 14.12
N ALA A 71 -13.27 11.56 14.73
CA ALA A 71 -13.33 10.68 15.90
C ALA A 71 -14.10 11.30 17.06
N VAL A 72 -13.86 12.56 17.38
CA VAL A 72 -14.59 13.27 18.45
C VAL A 72 -16.06 13.41 18.10
N GLU A 73 -16.38 13.74 16.84
CA GLU A 73 -17.75 13.88 16.38
C GLU A 73 -18.52 12.56 16.53
N ILE A 74 -17.99 11.44 16.07
CA ILE A 74 -18.62 10.11 16.17
C ILE A 74 -18.88 9.75 17.64
N LEU A 75 -17.89 9.98 18.53
CA LEU A 75 -18.06 9.70 19.96
C LEU A 75 -19.25 10.44 20.55
N LEU A 76 -19.29 11.76 20.33
CA LEU A 76 -20.34 12.62 20.88
C LEU A 76 -21.72 12.26 20.29
N HIS A 77 -21.79 12.03 18.98
CA HIS A 77 -23.03 11.66 18.30
C HIS A 77 -23.58 10.34 18.84
N MET A 78 -22.73 9.30 18.99
CA MET A 78 -23.17 7.99 19.47
C MET A 78 -23.59 8.02 20.95
N ILE A 79 -22.89 8.75 21.81
CA ILE A 79 -23.31 8.93 23.22
C ILE A 79 -24.68 9.62 23.29
N LEU A 80 -24.87 10.69 22.54
CA LEU A 80 -26.15 11.42 22.50
C LEU A 80 -27.28 10.55 21.95
N ALA A 81 -27.03 9.75 20.91
CA ALA A 81 -28.01 8.82 20.37
C ALA A 81 -28.46 7.78 21.39
N VAL A 82 -27.51 7.23 22.19
CA VAL A 82 -27.86 6.29 23.28
C VAL A 82 -28.64 6.97 24.39
N VAL A 83 -28.27 8.18 24.80
CA VAL A 83 -29.02 8.95 25.79
C VAL A 83 -30.45 9.26 25.32
N CYS A 84 -30.60 9.57 24.05
CA CYS A 84 -31.95 9.88 23.50
C CYS A 84 -32.84 8.66 23.31
N LEU A 85 -32.29 7.55 22.81
CA LEU A 85 -33.07 6.42 22.32
C LEU A 85 -32.87 5.12 23.12
N GLY A 86 -31.90 5.07 23.98
CA GLY A 86 -31.51 3.88 24.74
C GLY A 86 -30.53 2.97 23.99
N ILE A 87 -29.83 2.15 24.76
CA ILE A 87 -28.82 1.23 24.30
C ILE A 87 -29.37 0.14 23.37
N GLN A 88 -30.66 -0.17 23.50
CA GLN A 88 -31.36 -1.21 22.72
C GLN A 88 -31.44 -0.88 21.21
N CYS A 89 -31.26 0.40 20.83
CA CYS A 89 -31.16 0.83 19.43
C CYS A 89 -29.81 0.55 18.79
N ASN A 90 -28.79 0.15 19.55
CA ASN A 90 -27.46 -0.28 19.11
C ASN A 90 -26.58 0.79 18.42
N PHE A 91 -26.85 2.09 18.62
CA PHE A 91 -25.99 3.15 18.08
C PHE A 91 -24.55 3.10 18.61
N GLN A 92 -24.36 2.66 19.87
CA GLN A 92 -23.03 2.52 20.49
C GLN A 92 -22.09 1.57 19.72
N LEU A 93 -22.61 0.66 18.91
CA LEU A 93 -21.79 -0.27 18.12
C LEU A 93 -20.95 0.45 17.05
N PHE A 94 -21.35 1.63 16.59
CA PHE A 94 -20.53 2.45 15.70
C PHE A 94 -19.20 2.90 16.29
N LEU A 95 -19.06 2.88 17.63
CA LEU A 95 -17.76 3.11 18.28
C LEU A 95 -16.76 2.01 17.93
N ILE A 96 -17.24 0.77 17.67
CA ILE A 96 -16.40 -0.34 17.23
C ILE A 96 -15.90 -0.08 15.80
N ASP A 97 -16.81 0.34 14.89
CA ASP A 97 -16.43 0.72 13.52
C ASP A 97 -15.40 1.85 13.51
N ALA A 98 -15.62 2.85 14.35
CA ALA A 98 -14.68 3.97 14.46
C ALA A 98 -13.29 3.55 14.96
N MET A 99 -13.22 2.56 15.87
CA MET A 99 -11.94 1.97 16.29
C MET A 99 -11.23 1.27 15.12
N PHE A 100 -11.96 0.45 14.35
CA PHE A 100 -11.42 -0.20 13.15
C PHE A 100 -10.94 0.82 12.12
N PHE A 101 -11.74 1.86 11.89
CA PHE A 101 -11.39 2.94 10.96
C PHE A 101 -10.11 3.68 11.40
N LEU A 102 -9.99 4.04 12.68
CA LEU A 102 -8.80 4.70 13.22
C LEU A 102 -7.55 3.82 13.09
N PHE A 103 -7.69 2.52 13.37
CA PHE A 103 -6.60 1.56 13.23
C PHE A 103 -6.16 1.41 11.75
N ALA A 104 -7.13 1.27 10.84
CA ALA A 104 -6.84 1.22 9.42
C ALA A 104 -6.17 2.51 8.92
N MET A 105 -6.62 3.68 9.39
CA MET A 105 -6.03 4.97 9.02
C MET A 105 -4.61 5.13 9.54
N ASP A 106 -4.30 4.63 10.73
CA ASP A 106 -2.93 4.69 11.28
C ASP A 106 -1.98 3.79 10.49
N TYR A 107 -2.49 2.74 9.87
CA TYR A 107 -1.74 1.84 8.99
C TYR A 107 -1.57 2.42 7.57
N VAL A 108 -2.64 2.97 6.99
CA VAL A 108 -2.68 3.43 5.59
C VAL A 108 -1.96 4.77 5.38
N VAL A 109 -2.00 5.68 6.38
CA VAL A 109 -1.38 7.00 6.29
C VAL A 109 0.07 6.95 6.78
N PRO A 110 1.08 6.93 5.88
CA PRO A 110 2.48 6.87 6.28
C PRO A 110 2.89 8.16 7.00
N ARG A 111 3.00 8.10 8.30
CA ARG A 111 3.47 9.21 9.13
C ARG A 111 4.97 9.08 9.35
N LYS A 112 5.73 10.14 9.05
CA LYS A 112 7.16 10.21 9.32
C LYS A 112 7.46 9.73 10.76
N LYS A 113 7.87 8.46 10.91
CA LYS A 113 8.55 7.83 12.07
C LYS A 113 8.02 8.05 13.51
N LYS A 114 6.82 8.57 13.75
CA LYS A 114 6.26 8.60 15.12
C LYS A 114 5.15 7.56 15.26
N LYS A 115 5.35 6.55 16.12
CA LYS A 115 4.28 5.67 16.59
C LYS A 115 3.15 6.56 17.13
N ASN A 116 1.96 6.40 16.57
CA ASN A 116 0.86 7.32 16.87
C ASN A 116 0.09 6.84 18.10
N HIS A 117 0.62 7.16 19.30
CA HIS A 117 -0.06 6.86 20.56
C HIS A 117 -1.44 7.51 20.67
N VAL A 118 -1.73 8.53 19.85
CA VAL A 118 -3.01 9.25 19.87
C VAL A 118 -4.16 8.36 19.34
N ALA A 119 -3.96 7.60 18.26
CA ALA A 119 -4.99 6.68 17.76
C ALA A 119 -5.33 5.60 18.81
N ILE A 120 -4.29 5.04 19.44
CA ILE A 120 -4.47 4.05 20.53
C ILE A 120 -5.24 4.68 21.70
N LEU A 121 -4.88 5.91 22.10
CA LEU A 121 -5.56 6.61 23.19
C LEU A 121 -7.05 6.83 22.85
N ILE A 122 -7.38 7.25 21.63
CA ILE A 122 -8.78 7.43 21.21
C ILE A 122 -9.53 6.10 21.20
N CYS A 123 -8.91 5.01 20.74
CA CYS A 123 -9.50 3.67 20.84
C CYS A 123 -9.78 3.26 22.27
N CYS A 124 -8.87 3.56 23.22
CA CYS A 124 -9.10 3.32 24.65
C CYS A 124 -10.29 4.15 25.18
N VAL A 125 -10.39 5.41 24.76
CA VAL A 125 -11.54 6.28 25.15
C VAL A 125 -12.85 5.70 24.62
N TYR A 126 -12.88 5.20 23.38
CA TYR A 126 -14.06 4.57 22.81
C TYR A 126 -14.46 3.29 23.54
N ALA A 127 -13.48 2.43 23.86
CA ALA A 127 -13.71 1.22 24.63
C ALA A 127 -14.26 1.53 26.02
N ILE A 128 -13.70 2.53 26.72
CA ILE A 128 -14.20 2.99 28.02
C ILE A 128 -15.61 3.56 27.89
N ALA A 129 -15.87 4.39 26.89
CA ALA A 129 -17.22 4.93 26.64
C ALA A 129 -18.25 3.82 26.40
N LEU A 130 -17.90 2.81 25.61
CA LEU A 130 -18.74 1.65 25.35
C LEU A 130 -19.06 0.89 26.64
N ILE A 131 -18.07 0.61 27.48
CA ILE A 131 -18.26 -0.07 28.76
C ILE A 131 -19.17 0.77 29.68
N ILE A 132 -18.94 2.08 29.79
CA ILE A 132 -19.76 2.98 30.61
C ILE A 132 -21.21 2.97 30.13
N LEU A 133 -21.46 3.06 28.81
CA LEU A 133 -22.81 3.04 28.27
C LEU A 133 -23.56 1.74 28.61
N TYR A 134 -22.89 0.58 28.56
CA TYR A 134 -23.48 -0.69 28.97
C TYR A 134 -23.69 -0.80 30.48
N MET A 135 -22.77 -0.24 31.29
CA MET A 135 -22.94 -0.24 32.76
C MET A 135 -24.07 0.69 33.23
N LEU A 136 -24.35 1.75 32.47
CA LEU A 136 -25.42 2.69 32.80
C LEU A 136 -26.80 2.20 32.33
N ASP A 137 -26.87 1.11 31.55
CA ASP A 137 -28.17 0.55 31.14
C ASP A 137 -28.99 0.17 32.34
N GLY A 138 -30.25 0.59 32.34
CA GLY A 138 -31.17 0.41 33.49
C GLY A 138 -31.08 1.49 34.59
N PHE A 139 -30.07 2.34 34.62
CA PHE A 139 -29.96 3.46 35.57
C PHE A 139 -30.58 4.75 35.05
N TYR A 140 -30.88 4.83 33.75
CA TYR A 140 -31.52 6.00 33.14
C TYR A 140 -32.66 5.58 32.22
N THR A 141 -33.60 6.49 31.99
CA THR A 141 -34.67 6.31 31.00
C THR A 141 -34.36 7.14 29.77
N PRO A 142 -34.42 6.57 28.54
CA PRO A 142 -34.22 7.32 27.33
C PRO A 142 -35.13 8.55 27.22
N LEU A 143 -34.65 9.62 26.64
CA LEU A 143 -35.38 10.87 26.49
C LEU A 143 -36.64 10.69 25.60
N TYR A 144 -36.55 9.82 24.62
CA TYR A 144 -37.66 9.52 23.69
C TYR A 144 -38.06 8.06 23.84
N LYS A 145 -39.35 7.82 24.04
CA LYS A 145 -39.95 6.48 24.11
C LYS A 145 -40.45 6.09 22.73
N LEU A 146 -39.84 5.07 22.16
CA LEU A 146 -40.23 4.49 20.88
C LEU A 146 -40.95 3.16 21.10
N ASP A 147 -41.81 2.78 20.14
CA ASP A 147 -42.46 1.47 20.16
C ASP A 147 -41.41 0.35 20.01
N SER A 148 -41.71 -0.80 20.64
CA SER A 148 -40.79 -1.96 20.64
C SER A 148 -40.49 -2.47 19.22
N VAL A 149 -41.41 -2.35 18.28
CA VAL A 149 -41.22 -2.72 16.88
C VAL A 149 -40.24 -1.76 16.20
N VAL A 150 -40.37 -0.45 16.48
CA VAL A 150 -39.46 0.57 15.94
C VAL A 150 -38.03 0.37 16.48
N ILE A 151 -37.91 0.13 17.80
CA ILE A 151 -36.61 -0.15 18.43
C ILE A 151 -35.93 -1.36 17.77
N LYS A 152 -36.68 -2.48 17.58
CA LYS A 152 -36.13 -3.68 16.92
C LYS A 152 -35.71 -3.40 15.48
N SER A 153 -36.50 -2.63 14.73
CA SER A 153 -36.18 -2.28 13.33
C SER A 153 -34.92 -1.43 13.25
N ILE A 154 -34.79 -0.42 14.12
CA ILE A 154 -33.59 0.40 14.22
C ILE A 154 -32.39 -0.46 14.61
N SER A 155 -32.53 -1.30 15.63
CA SER A 155 -31.44 -2.19 16.10
C SER A 155 -30.93 -3.10 14.98
N ILE A 156 -31.81 -3.75 14.22
CA ILE A 156 -31.44 -4.60 13.09
C ILE A 156 -30.70 -3.77 12.01
N ALA A 157 -31.24 -2.59 11.68
CA ALA A 157 -30.62 -1.70 10.70
C ALA A 157 -29.20 -1.24 11.13
N MET A 158 -29.05 -0.86 12.41
CA MET A 158 -27.75 -0.44 12.96
C MET A 158 -26.73 -1.58 12.96
N ILE A 159 -27.10 -2.77 13.46
CA ILE A 159 -26.25 -3.96 13.42
C ILE A 159 -25.83 -4.29 11.98
N SER A 160 -26.78 -4.28 11.04
CA SER A 160 -26.48 -4.55 9.62
C SER A 160 -25.54 -3.53 9.03
N CYS A 161 -25.72 -2.25 9.37
CA CYS A 161 -24.84 -1.17 8.91
C CYS A 161 -23.42 -1.31 9.46
N VAL A 162 -23.27 -1.58 10.76
CA VAL A 162 -21.99 -1.82 11.42
C VAL A 162 -21.25 -2.99 10.76
N VAL A 163 -21.91 -4.14 10.60
CA VAL A 163 -21.30 -5.31 9.93
C VAL A 163 -20.87 -4.98 8.51
N PHE A 164 -21.70 -4.26 7.75
CA PHE A 164 -21.38 -3.84 6.39
C PHE A 164 -20.16 -2.91 6.33
N LEU A 165 -20.08 -1.93 7.24
CA LEU A 165 -18.96 -1.00 7.31
C LEU A 165 -17.66 -1.71 7.71
N ILE A 166 -17.70 -2.65 8.66
CA ILE A 166 -16.54 -3.47 9.02
C ILE A 166 -16.03 -4.25 7.80
N ILE A 167 -16.94 -4.89 7.04
CA ILE A 167 -16.59 -5.65 5.84
C ILE A 167 -15.91 -4.72 4.80
N ILE A 168 -16.48 -3.54 4.53
CA ILE A 168 -15.88 -2.58 3.60
C ILE A 168 -14.51 -2.14 4.09
N CYS A 169 -14.37 -1.78 5.37
CA CYS A 169 -13.09 -1.35 5.93
C CYS A 169 -12.03 -2.46 5.82
N MET A 170 -12.41 -3.71 6.09
CA MET A 170 -11.53 -4.87 5.95
C MET A 170 -11.10 -5.09 4.49
N MET A 171 -12.06 -5.02 3.55
CA MET A 171 -11.75 -5.14 2.12
C MET A 171 -10.79 -4.04 1.64
N CYS A 172 -11.01 -2.80 2.06
CA CYS A 172 -10.11 -1.69 1.74
C CYS A 172 -8.70 -1.90 2.31
N LEU A 173 -8.60 -2.37 3.56
CA LEU A 173 -7.32 -2.64 4.21
C LEU A 173 -6.56 -3.78 3.50
N LEU A 174 -7.24 -4.89 3.19
CA LEU A 174 -6.66 -6.01 2.46
C LEU A 174 -6.18 -5.61 1.06
N HIS A 175 -6.97 -4.81 0.34
CA HIS A 175 -6.57 -4.27 -0.96
C HIS A 175 -5.33 -3.39 -0.86
N PHE A 176 -5.26 -2.54 0.17
CA PHE A 176 -4.09 -1.69 0.41
C PHE A 176 -2.84 -2.53 0.73
N MET A 177 -2.95 -3.52 1.62
CA MET A 177 -1.84 -4.43 1.97
C MET A 177 -1.32 -5.18 0.74
N SER A 178 -2.20 -5.74 -0.08
CA SER A 178 -1.82 -6.43 -1.32
C SER A 178 -1.14 -5.49 -2.33
N SER A 179 -1.56 -4.24 -2.40
CA SER A 179 -0.92 -3.20 -3.23
C SER A 179 0.49 -2.86 -2.75
N GLU A 180 0.71 -2.78 -1.44
CA GLU A 180 2.03 -2.55 -0.83
C GLU A 180 2.97 -3.73 -1.05
N GLU A 181 2.49 -4.97 -0.85
CA GLU A 181 3.27 -6.19 -1.13
C GLU A 181 3.71 -6.24 -2.59
N GLY A 182 2.81 -5.97 -3.54
CA GLY A 182 3.16 -5.93 -4.96
C GLY A 182 4.14 -4.81 -5.32
N ALA A 183 4.14 -3.68 -4.60
CA ALA A 183 5.13 -2.62 -4.77
C ALA A 183 6.50 -3.01 -4.20
N MET A 184 6.53 -3.68 -3.03
CA MET A 184 7.76 -4.22 -2.43
C MET A 184 8.36 -5.33 -3.30
N GLU A 185 7.54 -6.24 -3.85
CA GLU A 185 8.00 -7.27 -4.79
C GLU A 185 8.64 -6.65 -6.04
N LYS A 186 8.03 -5.60 -6.61
CA LYS A 186 8.62 -4.87 -7.76
C LYS A 186 9.94 -4.20 -7.39
N GLN A 187 10.06 -3.59 -6.21
CA GLN A 187 11.33 -3.03 -5.73
C GLN A 187 12.38 -4.12 -5.47
N ALA A 188 11.96 -5.30 -4.99
CA ALA A 188 12.83 -6.45 -4.77
C ALA A 188 13.24 -7.18 -6.07
N GLN A 189 12.71 -6.79 -7.24
CA GLN A 189 13.02 -7.42 -8.54
C GLN A 189 14.22 -6.80 -9.27
N PHE A 190 14.73 -5.66 -8.81
CA PHE A 190 15.85 -4.96 -9.44
C PHE A 190 17.05 -4.89 -8.52
N ASP A 191 18.24 -4.97 -9.11
CA ASP A 191 19.51 -4.76 -8.42
C ASP A 191 19.76 -3.27 -8.21
N ALA A 192 20.03 -2.87 -6.97
CA ALA A 192 20.17 -1.46 -6.58
C ALA A 192 21.39 -0.77 -7.21
N LEU A 193 22.46 -1.53 -7.57
CA LEU A 193 23.69 -0.98 -8.11
C LEU A 193 23.58 -0.78 -9.63
N THR A 194 23.07 -1.81 -10.33
CA THR A 194 23.07 -1.85 -11.81
C THR A 194 21.73 -1.45 -12.42
N GLU A 195 20.67 -1.36 -11.61
CA GLU A 195 19.30 -1.12 -12.03
C GLU A 195 18.73 -2.23 -12.96
N LEU A 196 19.48 -3.30 -13.19
CA LEU A 196 18.99 -4.46 -13.93
C LEU A 196 18.02 -5.27 -13.09
N PRO A 197 17.13 -6.06 -13.73
CA PRO A 197 16.46 -7.12 -13.03
C PRO A 197 17.45 -7.99 -12.25
N ASN A 198 17.04 -8.46 -11.08
CA ASN A 198 17.88 -9.32 -10.25
C ASN A 198 17.54 -10.81 -10.45
N ARG A 199 18.23 -11.68 -9.71
CA ARG A 199 18.00 -13.13 -9.71
C ARG A 199 16.55 -13.49 -9.43
N PHE A 200 15.88 -12.77 -8.52
CA PHE A 200 14.49 -13.08 -8.14
C PHE A 200 13.53 -12.89 -9.32
N TYR A 201 13.68 -11.78 -10.05
CA TYR A 201 12.92 -11.54 -11.29
C TYR A 201 13.13 -12.65 -12.33
N MET A 202 14.39 -13.04 -12.55
CA MET A 202 14.72 -14.07 -13.55
C MET A 202 14.15 -15.43 -13.17
N MET A 203 14.23 -15.80 -11.90
CA MET A 203 13.65 -17.06 -11.41
C MET A 203 12.13 -17.11 -11.59
N ALA A 204 11.42 -16.00 -11.31
CA ALA A 204 9.97 -15.90 -11.54
C ALA A 204 9.65 -16.06 -13.04
N LYS A 205 10.46 -15.44 -13.92
CA LYS A 205 10.29 -15.55 -15.36
C LYS A 205 10.53 -16.97 -15.89
N LEU A 206 11.58 -17.63 -15.41
CA LEU A 206 11.87 -19.03 -15.75
C LEU A 206 10.74 -19.95 -15.29
N LYS A 207 10.23 -19.78 -14.06
CA LYS A 207 9.10 -20.55 -13.56
C LYS A 207 7.88 -20.42 -14.47
N ASN A 208 7.52 -19.19 -14.86
CA ASN A 208 6.39 -18.96 -15.77
C ASN A 208 6.59 -19.60 -17.15
N LEU A 209 7.81 -19.65 -17.66
CA LEU A 209 8.11 -20.33 -18.91
C LEU A 209 7.92 -21.84 -18.82
N PHE A 210 8.35 -22.46 -17.72
CA PHE A 210 8.17 -23.90 -17.49
C PHE A 210 6.70 -24.27 -17.26
N GLU A 211 5.93 -23.44 -16.53
CA GLU A 211 4.51 -23.68 -16.26
C GLU A 211 3.60 -23.45 -17.49
N ALA A 212 4.02 -22.61 -18.43
CA ALA A 212 3.22 -22.26 -19.61
C ALA A 212 3.27 -23.32 -20.71
N ASP A 213 3.99 -24.43 -20.51
CA ASP A 213 4.23 -25.51 -21.49
C ASP A 213 4.52 -24.98 -22.92
N LYS A 214 5.15 -23.80 -22.97
CA LYS A 214 5.59 -23.19 -24.23
C LYS A 214 6.83 -23.96 -24.67
N GLN A 215 6.61 -24.97 -25.51
CA GLN A 215 7.66 -25.64 -26.26
C GLN A 215 8.36 -24.61 -27.16
N GLY A 216 9.28 -23.89 -26.59
CA GLY A 216 10.18 -22.98 -27.28
C GLY A 216 11.58 -23.37 -26.86
N GLU A 217 12.48 -23.48 -27.80
CA GLU A 217 13.89 -23.68 -27.49
C GLU A 217 14.46 -22.37 -26.96
N TYR A 218 14.80 -22.36 -25.70
CA TYR A 218 15.42 -21.23 -25.01
C TYR A 218 16.86 -21.58 -24.63
N PHE A 219 17.71 -20.57 -24.62
CA PHE A 219 19.05 -20.70 -24.07
C PHE A 219 19.19 -19.85 -22.80
N LEU A 220 20.06 -20.30 -21.93
CA LEU A 220 20.57 -19.55 -20.79
C LEU A 220 22.06 -19.32 -21.01
N ALA A 221 22.51 -18.08 -20.82
CA ALA A 221 23.94 -17.78 -20.86
C ALA A 221 24.34 -17.04 -19.60
N MET A 222 25.32 -17.60 -18.88
CA MET A 222 25.93 -16.99 -17.71
C MET A 222 27.16 -16.18 -18.13
N ILE A 223 27.24 -14.94 -17.68
CA ILE A 223 28.38 -14.03 -17.88
C ILE A 223 29.02 -13.81 -16.51
N ASP A 224 30.32 -13.97 -16.43
CA ASP A 224 31.11 -13.72 -15.24
C ASP A 224 32.28 -12.79 -15.59
N ILE A 225 32.59 -11.81 -14.70
CA ILE A 225 33.72 -10.90 -14.91
C ILE A 225 35.01 -11.58 -14.47
N ASP A 226 35.91 -11.78 -15.42
CA ASP A 226 37.18 -12.41 -15.16
C ASP A 226 38.02 -11.60 -14.13
N ASP A 227 38.51 -12.27 -13.10
CA ASP A 227 39.39 -11.66 -12.09
C ASP A 227 38.78 -10.43 -11.38
N PHE A 228 37.43 -10.34 -11.21
CA PHE A 228 36.78 -9.18 -10.62
C PHE A 228 37.33 -8.77 -9.26
N LYS A 229 37.74 -9.75 -8.45
CA LYS A 229 38.42 -9.50 -7.18
C LYS A 229 39.72 -8.69 -7.38
N LYS A 230 40.51 -8.97 -8.42
CA LYS A 230 41.75 -8.19 -8.71
C LYS A 230 41.44 -6.75 -9.07
N ILE A 231 40.29 -6.50 -9.75
CA ILE A 231 39.83 -5.13 -10.05
C ILE A 231 39.55 -4.40 -8.74
N ASN A 232 38.78 -5.02 -7.83
CA ASN A 232 38.48 -4.44 -6.51
C ASN A 232 39.74 -4.19 -5.67
N ASP A 233 40.62 -5.18 -5.60
CA ASP A 233 41.86 -5.11 -4.79
C ASP A 233 42.83 -4.04 -5.33
N SER A 234 42.89 -3.85 -6.66
CA SER A 234 43.82 -2.92 -7.31
C SER A 234 43.31 -1.48 -7.37
N PHE A 235 42.02 -1.29 -7.58
CA PHE A 235 41.41 0.01 -7.88
C PHE A 235 40.34 0.45 -6.86
N GLY A 236 39.96 -0.40 -5.94
CA GLY A 236 38.94 -0.16 -4.94
C GLY A 236 37.52 -0.52 -5.40
N HIS A 237 36.63 -0.75 -4.43
CA HIS A 237 35.24 -1.20 -4.68
C HIS A 237 34.43 -0.23 -5.56
N ASN A 238 34.65 1.08 -5.46
CA ASN A 238 33.95 2.05 -6.32
C ASN A 238 34.21 1.82 -7.80
N VAL A 239 35.43 1.43 -8.15
CA VAL A 239 35.81 1.12 -9.54
C VAL A 239 35.20 -0.22 -9.97
N GLY A 240 35.14 -1.20 -9.08
CA GLY A 240 34.40 -2.44 -9.31
C GLY A 240 32.94 -2.19 -9.58
N ASP A 241 32.31 -1.31 -8.80
CA ASP A 241 30.92 -0.90 -9.00
C ASP A 241 30.71 -0.23 -10.38
N ASP A 242 31.63 0.61 -10.82
CA ASP A 242 31.57 1.24 -12.14
C ASP A 242 31.77 0.22 -13.28
N ALA A 243 32.62 -0.79 -13.08
CA ALA A 243 32.74 -1.91 -14.01
C ALA A 243 31.45 -2.73 -14.14
N LEU A 244 30.79 -3.04 -13.02
CA LEU A 244 29.48 -3.71 -13.01
C LEU A 244 28.41 -2.88 -13.74
N LYS A 245 28.34 -1.58 -13.50
CA LYS A 245 27.42 -0.67 -14.20
C LYS A 245 27.71 -0.58 -15.70
N MET A 246 29.00 -0.59 -16.09
CA MET A 246 29.40 -0.59 -17.49
C MET A 246 28.95 -1.87 -18.20
N LEU A 247 29.16 -3.04 -17.57
CA LEU A 247 28.71 -4.33 -18.08
C LEU A 247 27.18 -4.34 -18.24
N ALA A 248 26.45 -3.92 -17.21
CA ALA A 248 24.99 -3.83 -17.24
C ALA A 248 24.49 -2.98 -18.42
N ARG A 249 25.03 -1.78 -18.61
CA ARG A 249 24.68 -0.89 -19.73
C ARG A 249 24.99 -1.53 -21.08
N THR A 250 26.07 -2.27 -21.18
CA THR A 250 26.45 -2.95 -22.43
C THR A 250 25.45 -4.04 -22.77
N ILE A 251 25.05 -4.86 -21.80
CA ILE A 251 24.02 -5.88 -21.97
C ILE A 251 22.69 -5.23 -22.41
N VAL A 252 22.23 -4.17 -21.74
CA VAL A 252 20.99 -3.47 -22.11
C VAL A 252 21.04 -2.94 -23.54
N ASN A 253 22.15 -2.33 -23.95
CA ASN A 253 22.26 -1.78 -25.28
C ASN A 253 22.27 -2.86 -26.36
N LYS A 254 22.96 -3.98 -26.13
CA LYS A 254 23.03 -5.11 -27.06
C LYS A 254 21.71 -5.85 -27.15
N ALA A 255 20.90 -5.87 -26.06
CA ALA A 255 19.59 -6.49 -26.02
C ALA A 255 18.48 -5.68 -26.73
N ARG A 256 18.75 -4.44 -27.16
CA ARG A 256 17.76 -3.61 -27.85
C ARG A 256 17.35 -4.22 -29.18
N GLY A 257 16.05 -4.47 -29.35
CA GLY A 257 15.49 -5.06 -30.56
C GLY A 257 15.62 -6.58 -30.64
N VAL A 258 16.15 -7.22 -29.58
CA VAL A 258 16.25 -8.69 -29.48
C VAL A 258 15.34 -9.17 -28.37
N GLU A 259 14.67 -10.31 -28.56
CA GLU A 259 13.84 -10.92 -27.50
C GLU A 259 14.75 -11.62 -26.47
N LEU A 260 15.43 -10.79 -25.66
CA LEU A 260 16.40 -11.19 -24.67
C LEU A 260 16.00 -10.65 -23.29
N SER A 261 15.99 -11.52 -22.30
CA SER A 261 15.87 -11.15 -20.89
C SER A 261 17.22 -11.28 -20.23
N TYR A 262 17.51 -10.39 -19.30
CA TYR A 262 18.77 -10.34 -18.59
C TYR A 262 18.58 -9.96 -17.14
N CYS A 263 19.52 -10.37 -16.29
CA CYS A 263 19.54 -9.96 -14.89
C CYS A 263 20.96 -9.94 -14.32
N ARG A 264 21.17 -9.24 -13.23
CA ARG A 264 22.31 -9.47 -12.35
C ARG A 264 21.97 -10.66 -11.46
N TRP A 265 22.70 -11.76 -11.62
CA TRP A 265 22.46 -13.01 -10.89
C TRP A 265 23.00 -12.95 -9.47
N GLY A 266 24.17 -12.35 -9.28
CA GLY A 266 24.80 -12.13 -7.99
C GLY A 266 26.27 -11.69 -8.15
N GLY A 267 26.81 -10.94 -7.21
CA GLY A 267 28.20 -10.50 -7.26
C GLY A 267 28.60 -9.89 -8.60
N GLU A 268 29.48 -10.59 -9.33
CA GLU A 268 29.97 -10.27 -10.68
C GLU A 268 29.25 -11.05 -11.81
N GLU A 269 28.25 -11.87 -11.47
CA GLU A 269 27.56 -12.76 -12.41
C GLU A 269 26.30 -12.12 -13.00
N PHE A 270 26.11 -12.29 -14.32
CA PHE A 270 24.91 -11.87 -15.05
C PHE A 270 24.33 -13.04 -15.84
N LEU A 271 23.01 -13.14 -15.90
CA LEU A 271 22.31 -14.20 -16.63
C LEU A 271 21.48 -13.62 -17.76
N LEU A 272 21.61 -14.23 -18.94
CA LEU A 272 20.81 -13.96 -20.10
C LEU A 272 19.84 -15.14 -20.35
N LEU A 273 18.63 -14.84 -20.78
CA LEU A 273 17.62 -15.81 -21.22
C LEU A 273 17.07 -15.32 -22.56
N GLY A 274 17.25 -16.08 -23.60
CA GLY A 274 16.76 -15.78 -24.94
C GLY A 274 16.22 -17.01 -25.66
N LYS A 275 15.62 -16.80 -26.84
CA LYS A 275 15.23 -17.90 -27.73
C LYS A 275 16.40 -18.37 -28.56
N CYS A 276 16.49 -19.68 -28.77
CA CYS A 276 17.39 -20.27 -29.77
C CYS A 276 16.99 -19.80 -31.18
N VAL A 277 17.94 -19.72 -32.08
CA VAL A 277 17.75 -19.42 -33.47
C VAL A 277 18.01 -20.69 -34.24
N ASP A 278 17.01 -21.16 -35.01
CA ASP A 278 17.08 -22.44 -35.74
C ASP A 278 17.47 -23.66 -34.89
N GLY A 279 17.02 -23.64 -33.62
CA GLY A 279 17.31 -24.69 -32.65
C GLY A 279 18.70 -24.60 -31.97
N GLU A 280 19.49 -23.59 -32.33
CA GLU A 280 20.84 -23.41 -31.77
C GLU A 280 20.99 -22.16 -30.93
N VAL A 281 21.90 -22.24 -29.94
CA VAL A 281 22.31 -21.08 -29.16
C VAL A 281 22.99 -20.07 -30.09
N PRO A 282 22.62 -18.76 -30.06
CA PRO A 282 23.16 -17.77 -30.96
C PRO A 282 24.62 -17.36 -30.55
N LYS A 283 25.56 -18.25 -30.80
CA LYS A 283 26.98 -18.10 -30.41
C LYS A 283 27.59 -16.80 -30.92
N ASN A 284 27.29 -16.42 -32.18
CA ASN A 284 27.79 -15.18 -32.77
C ASN A 284 27.35 -13.95 -31.96
N PHE A 285 26.10 -13.91 -31.51
CA PHE A 285 25.59 -12.83 -30.66
C PHE A 285 26.33 -12.77 -29.32
N LEU A 286 26.54 -13.92 -28.69
CA LEU A 286 27.26 -13.99 -27.40
C LEU A 286 28.74 -13.60 -27.55
N ASP A 287 29.41 -14.03 -28.62
CA ASP A 287 30.78 -13.62 -28.93
C ASP A 287 30.88 -12.12 -29.23
N GLU A 288 29.98 -11.55 -30.03
CA GLU A 288 29.94 -10.11 -30.27
C GLU A 288 29.72 -9.34 -28.96
N LEU A 289 28.86 -9.81 -28.07
CA LEU A 289 28.66 -9.19 -26.74
C LEU A 289 29.95 -9.25 -25.93
N ARG A 290 30.61 -10.39 -25.88
CA ARG A 290 31.91 -10.57 -25.20
C ARG A 290 32.95 -9.63 -25.74
N VAL A 291 33.10 -9.53 -27.05
CA VAL A 291 34.08 -8.63 -27.72
C VAL A 291 33.76 -7.17 -27.41
N GLU A 292 32.48 -6.77 -27.45
CA GLU A 292 32.05 -5.42 -27.12
C GLU A 292 32.40 -5.04 -25.68
N ILE A 293 32.13 -5.95 -24.72
CA ILE A 293 32.49 -5.73 -23.30
C ILE A 293 34.01 -5.55 -23.18
N ASN A 294 34.80 -6.44 -23.75
CA ASN A 294 36.27 -6.41 -23.67
C ASN A 294 36.90 -5.17 -24.34
N SER A 295 36.20 -4.56 -25.31
CA SER A 295 36.64 -3.34 -25.98
C SER A 295 36.45 -2.08 -25.13
N LYS A 296 35.59 -2.11 -24.13
CA LYS A 296 35.25 -0.96 -23.27
C LYS A 296 36.31 -0.82 -22.15
N SER A 297 36.58 0.43 -21.81
CA SER A 297 37.45 0.76 -20.68
C SER A 297 36.64 1.59 -19.64
N PHE A 298 36.98 1.40 -18.39
CA PHE A 298 36.50 2.22 -17.30
C PHE A 298 37.62 3.12 -16.78
N TRP A 299 37.25 4.33 -16.34
CA TRP A 299 38.26 5.32 -15.89
C TRP A 299 38.48 5.18 -14.39
N THR A 300 39.73 5.25 -13.97
CA THR A 300 40.14 5.22 -12.58
C THR A 300 41.06 6.40 -12.27
N SER A 301 41.26 6.72 -11.00
CA SER A 301 42.29 7.71 -10.58
C SER A 301 43.69 7.31 -10.92
N LYS A 302 43.94 6.01 -11.25
CA LYS A 302 45.26 5.44 -11.61
C LYS A 302 45.39 5.19 -13.13
N GLY A 303 44.43 5.59 -13.95
CA GLY A 303 44.38 5.37 -15.39
C GLY A 303 43.12 4.62 -15.85
N SER A 304 43.11 4.15 -17.12
CA SER A 304 42.03 3.35 -17.65
C SER A 304 42.24 1.86 -17.37
N GLY A 305 41.20 1.19 -16.85
CA GLY A 305 41.14 -0.27 -16.73
C GLY A 305 40.30 -0.88 -17.85
N ARG A 306 40.60 -2.14 -18.20
CA ARG A 306 39.75 -2.99 -19.05
C ARG A 306 39.34 -4.21 -18.26
N MET A 307 38.19 -4.77 -18.59
CA MET A 307 37.76 -6.06 -18.06
C MET A 307 37.50 -7.03 -19.18
N THR A 308 37.68 -8.29 -18.90
CA THR A 308 37.22 -9.39 -19.74
C THR A 308 36.08 -10.15 -19.06
N VAL A 309 35.30 -10.86 -19.84
CA VAL A 309 34.21 -11.70 -19.33
C VAL A 309 34.29 -13.07 -19.97
N THR A 310 33.93 -14.07 -19.19
CA THR A 310 33.66 -15.41 -19.66
C THR A 310 32.16 -15.60 -19.82
N ILE A 311 31.70 -16.16 -20.94
CA ILE A 311 30.29 -16.47 -21.22
C ILE A 311 30.15 -17.96 -21.45
N GLY A 312 29.33 -18.61 -20.59
CA GLY A 312 28.91 -20.00 -20.75
C GLY A 312 27.41 -20.09 -21.11
N ALA A 313 27.05 -20.89 -22.13
CA ALA A 313 25.68 -21.03 -22.58
C ALA A 313 25.34 -22.50 -22.86
#